data_a6d04538ee8587c291dbd658842054fb
#
_entry.id   a6d04538ee8587c291dbd658842054fb
#
_cell.length_a   1.000
_cell.length_b   1.000
_cell.length_c   1.000
_cell.angle_alpha   90.00
_cell.angle_beta   90.00
_cell.angle_gamma   90.00
#
_symmetry.space_group_name_H-M   'P 1'
#
loop_
_entity.id
_entity.type
_entity.pdbx_description
1 polymer ?
#
loop_
_entity_poly.entity_id
_entity_poly.type
_entity_poly.pdbx_seq_one_letter_code
_entity_poly.pdbx_strand_id
1 'polypeptide(L)'
;MFYDRFTRLLHLLFAFGIVAQLFISEWMVHPRPDKAGNFLYEVHEKVGIALFAVLLIHWLWSFVRGGPVSLGELFPWFSNARRAVLWQDIKRYLRAILTIRLPPADEPSPLAGAIQGLGLLVATGLAATGTLIFFNVGENWQFSSWLHLVKEVHELLGPAMWTYLVVHVGASVLHEIFGHRIIHSMFSFLKKNPDS
;
A
#
# COMPACT_ATOMS: atom_id res chain seq x y z
N MET A 1 6.58 -10.91 -17.86
CA MET A 1 5.93 -9.75 -17.18
C MET A 1 5.24 -10.31 -15.94
N PHE A 2 5.62 -9.86 -14.73
CA PHE A 2 5.17 -10.51 -13.46
C PHE A 2 3.72 -10.16 -13.05
N TYR A 3 3.19 -9.02 -13.52
CA TYR A 3 1.89 -8.54 -13.11
C TYR A 3 0.91 -8.50 -14.28
N ASP A 4 -0.27 -9.10 -14.10
CA ASP A 4 -1.37 -9.00 -15.05
C ASP A 4 -1.96 -7.57 -15.11
N ARG A 5 -2.75 -7.28 -16.14
CA ARG A 5 -3.31 -5.93 -16.37
C ARG A 5 -4.22 -5.48 -15.24
N PHE A 6 -5.00 -6.41 -14.66
CA PHE A 6 -5.94 -6.08 -13.60
C PHE A 6 -5.20 -5.74 -12.29
N THR A 7 -4.18 -6.51 -11.93
CA THR A 7 -3.31 -6.20 -10.79
C THR A 7 -2.66 -4.83 -10.93
N ARG A 8 -2.18 -4.47 -12.12
CA ARG A 8 -1.61 -3.14 -12.38
C ARG A 8 -2.63 -2.02 -12.27
N LEU A 9 -3.84 -2.22 -12.79
CA LEU A 9 -4.92 -1.25 -12.66
C LEU A 9 -5.29 -1.02 -11.19
N LEU A 10 -5.49 -2.08 -10.41
CA LEU A 10 -5.77 -1.99 -8.98
C LEU A 10 -4.65 -1.27 -8.23
N HIS A 11 -3.38 -1.60 -8.54
CA HIS A 11 -2.24 -0.93 -7.94
C HIS A 11 -2.22 0.57 -8.25
N LEU A 12 -2.49 0.97 -9.50
CA LEU A 12 -2.50 2.39 -9.87
C LEU A 12 -3.62 3.16 -9.19
N LEU A 13 -4.85 2.63 -9.23
CA LEU A 13 -6.00 3.25 -8.55
C LEU A 13 -5.69 3.43 -7.05
N PHE A 14 -5.11 2.40 -6.44
CA PHE A 14 -4.78 2.40 -5.04
C PHE A 14 -3.62 3.36 -4.73
N ALA A 15 -2.54 3.35 -5.52
CA ALA A 15 -1.39 4.22 -5.32
C ALA A 15 -1.76 5.69 -5.43
N PHE A 16 -2.47 6.10 -6.50
CA PHE A 16 -2.95 7.48 -6.65
C PHE A 16 -3.91 7.89 -5.53
N GLY A 17 -4.83 6.99 -5.17
CA GLY A 17 -5.77 7.25 -4.09
C GLY A 17 -5.08 7.42 -2.73
N ILE A 18 -4.12 6.57 -2.37
CA ILE A 18 -3.35 6.69 -1.13
C ILE A 18 -2.53 7.98 -1.11
N VAL A 19 -1.85 8.30 -2.21
CA VAL A 19 -1.09 9.57 -2.30
C VAL A 19 -2.03 10.76 -2.09
N ALA A 20 -3.18 10.78 -2.78
CA ALA A 20 -4.17 11.84 -2.60
C ALA A 20 -4.66 11.94 -1.14
N GLN A 21 -4.99 10.81 -0.49
CA GLN A 21 -5.45 10.76 0.89
C GLN A 21 -4.40 11.29 1.88
N LEU A 22 -3.14 10.92 1.69
CA LEU A 22 -2.03 11.39 2.53
C LEU A 22 -1.84 12.91 2.38
N PHE A 23 -1.88 13.45 1.16
CA PHE A 23 -1.78 14.89 0.97
C PHE A 23 -3.01 15.63 1.50
N ILE A 24 -4.22 15.12 1.27
CA ILE A 24 -5.45 15.73 1.80
C ILE A 24 -5.41 15.78 3.33
N SER A 25 -4.91 14.74 3.99
CA SER A 25 -4.84 14.68 5.44
C SER A 25 -3.97 15.76 6.08
N GLU A 26 -2.96 16.28 5.36
CA GLU A 26 -2.09 17.34 5.87
C GLU A 26 -2.79 18.73 5.97
N TRP A 27 -3.83 18.95 5.15
CA TRP A 27 -4.53 20.25 5.09
C TRP A 27 -6.00 20.17 5.48
N MET A 28 -6.52 18.99 5.81
CA MET A 28 -7.90 18.87 6.27
C MET A 28 -8.05 19.42 7.70
N VAL A 29 -9.19 20.03 7.94
CA VAL A 29 -9.59 20.48 9.28
C VAL A 29 -10.62 19.53 9.82
N HIS A 30 -10.29 18.86 10.93
CA HIS A 30 -11.20 17.94 11.59
C HIS A 30 -12.41 18.69 12.18
N PRO A 31 -13.61 18.16 11.99
CA PRO A 31 -14.79 18.73 12.65
C PRO A 31 -14.71 18.54 14.18
N ARG A 32 -15.40 19.45 14.87
CA ARG A 32 -15.54 19.48 16.33
C ARG A 32 -16.99 19.75 16.66
N PRO A 33 -17.44 19.55 17.93
CA PRO A 33 -18.83 19.79 18.31
C PRO A 33 -19.38 21.18 17.96
N ASP A 34 -18.50 22.18 17.92
CA ASP A 34 -18.82 23.58 17.68
C ASP A 34 -18.39 24.10 16.29
N LYS A 35 -17.74 23.26 15.49
CA LYS A 35 -17.16 23.69 14.20
C LYS A 35 -17.17 22.57 13.17
N ALA A 36 -17.78 22.84 12.02
CA ALA A 36 -17.72 21.92 10.86
C ALA A 36 -16.29 21.75 10.36
N GLY A 37 -15.98 20.57 9.83
CA GLY A 37 -14.76 20.33 9.07
C GLY A 37 -14.71 21.14 7.77
N ASN A 38 -13.54 21.20 7.15
CA ASN A 38 -13.43 21.83 5.84
C ASN A 38 -13.78 20.85 4.71
N PHE A 39 -13.89 21.36 3.47
CA PHE A 39 -14.16 20.56 2.27
C PHE A 39 -13.18 19.39 2.09
N LEU A 40 -11.90 19.56 2.47
CA LEU A 40 -10.90 18.51 2.35
C LEU A 40 -11.19 17.33 3.28
N TYR A 41 -11.79 17.59 4.45
CA TYR A 41 -12.22 16.52 5.35
C TYR A 41 -13.33 15.67 4.70
N GLU A 42 -14.34 16.29 4.08
CA GLU A 42 -15.38 15.55 3.36
C GLU A 42 -14.81 14.75 2.18
N VAL A 43 -13.85 15.30 1.44
CA VAL A 43 -13.17 14.60 0.35
C VAL A 43 -12.40 13.40 0.90
N HIS A 44 -11.67 13.58 2.03
CA HIS A 44 -10.95 12.49 2.69
C HIS A 44 -11.88 11.32 3.03
N GLU A 45 -13.02 11.59 3.64
CA GLU A 45 -14.01 10.57 3.99
C GLU A 45 -14.53 9.82 2.74
N LYS A 46 -15.01 10.55 1.74
CA LYS A 46 -15.64 9.96 0.54
C LYS A 46 -14.64 9.17 -0.29
N VAL A 47 -13.44 9.71 -0.50
CA VAL A 47 -12.35 9.01 -1.21
C VAL A 47 -11.85 7.82 -0.40
N GLY A 48 -11.78 7.94 0.94
CA GLY A 48 -11.41 6.84 1.84
C GLY A 48 -12.36 5.64 1.70
N ILE A 49 -13.67 5.87 1.68
CA ILE A 49 -14.67 4.81 1.46
C ILE A 49 -14.53 4.19 0.06
N ALA A 50 -14.31 5.01 -0.99
CA ALA A 50 -14.08 4.49 -2.33
C ALA A 50 -12.82 3.62 -2.40
N LEU A 51 -11.74 4.04 -1.74
CA LEU A 51 -10.50 3.26 -1.65
C LEU A 51 -10.67 1.97 -0.84
N PHE A 52 -11.51 1.98 0.18
CA PHE A 52 -11.87 0.74 0.89
C PHE A 52 -12.51 -0.28 -0.05
N ALA A 53 -13.42 0.14 -0.94
CA ALA A 53 -14.00 -0.74 -1.95
C ALA A 53 -12.92 -1.28 -2.92
N VAL A 54 -12.02 -0.43 -3.42
CA VAL A 54 -10.88 -0.86 -4.26
C VAL A 54 -9.99 -1.87 -3.52
N LEU A 55 -9.74 -1.64 -2.24
CA LEU A 55 -8.95 -2.53 -1.39
C LEU A 55 -9.63 -3.90 -1.22
N LEU A 56 -10.93 -3.94 -1.00
CA LEU A 56 -11.69 -5.20 -0.94
C LEU A 56 -11.57 -6.00 -2.24
N ILE A 57 -11.70 -5.32 -3.39
CA ILE A 57 -11.50 -5.95 -4.71
C ILE A 57 -10.05 -6.47 -4.83
N HIS A 58 -9.07 -5.71 -4.35
CA HIS A 58 -7.66 -6.12 -4.36
C HIS A 58 -7.43 -7.39 -3.50
N TRP A 59 -8.04 -7.47 -2.32
CA TRP A 59 -7.99 -8.66 -1.48
C TRP A 59 -8.67 -9.86 -2.15
N LEU A 60 -9.88 -9.70 -2.67
CA LEU A 60 -10.59 -10.77 -3.39
C LEU A 60 -9.75 -11.28 -4.56
N TRP A 61 -9.16 -10.38 -5.35
CA TRP A 61 -8.26 -10.74 -6.44
C TRP A 61 -7.03 -11.49 -5.94
N SER A 62 -6.46 -11.08 -4.81
CA SER A 62 -5.28 -11.73 -4.22
C SER A 62 -5.54 -13.15 -3.73
N PHE A 63 -6.79 -13.50 -3.40
CA PHE A 63 -7.17 -14.89 -3.05
C PHE A 63 -7.26 -15.82 -4.27
N VAL A 64 -7.64 -15.29 -5.43
CA VAL A 64 -7.86 -16.11 -6.64
C VAL A 64 -6.66 -16.14 -7.59
N ARG A 65 -5.80 -15.14 -7.53
CA ARG A 65 -4.61 -15.10 -8.38
C ARG A 65 -3.52 -16.02 -7.85
N GLY A 66 -2.84 -16.71 -8.77
CA GLY A 66 -1.64 -17.50 -8.51
C GLY A 66 -0.35 -16.74 -8.87
N GLY A 67 0.78 -17.47 -8.85
CA GLY A 67 2.06 -16.97 -9.33
C GLY A 67 2.86 -16.15 -8.31
N PRO A 68 3.80 -15.31 -8.77
CA PRO A 68 4.78 -14.62 -7.92
C PRO A 68 4.20 -13.54 -6.99
N VAL A 69 2.92 -13.25 -7.10
CA VAL A 69 2.16 -12.34 -6.22
C VAL A 69 1.05 -13.04 -5.47
N SER A 70 1.18 -14.35 -5.27
CA SER A 70 0.28 -15.11 -4.40
C SER A 70 0.35 -14.62 -2.96
N LEU A 71 -0.70 -14.88 -2.16
CA LEU A 71 -0.71 -14.49 -0.74
C LEU A 71 0.50 -15.00 0.03
N GLY A 72 0.99 -16.18 -0.30
CA GLY A 72 2.18 -16.71 0.36
C GLY A 72 3.46 -15.92 0.08
N GLU A 73 3.59 -15.30 -1.08
CA GLU A 73 4.72 -14.42 -1.42
C GLU A 73 4.57 -13.03 -0.80
N LEU A 74 3.34 -12.53 -0.68
CA LEU A 74 3.06 -11.26 0.01
C LEU A 74 3.26 -11.37 1.53
N PHE A 75 3.04 -12.55 2.11
CA PHE A 75 3.14 -12.79 3.56
C PHE A 75 4.10 -13.93 3.90
N PRO A 76 5.38 -13.79 3.57
CA PRO A 76 6.37 -14.86 3.75
C PRO A 76 6.63 -15.21 5.22
N TRP A 77 6.31 -14.31 6.15
CA TRP A 77 6.53 -14.50 7.59
C TRP A 77 5.66 -15.60 8.24
N PHE A 78 4.61 -16.06 7.57
CA PHE A 78 3.78 -17.18 8.06
C PHE A 78 4.33 -18.57 7.72
N SER A 79 5.47 -18.66 7.02
CA SER A 79 6.11 -19.93 6.66
C SER A 79 7.59 -19.92 7.04
N ASN A 80 8.04 -20.95 7.76
CA ASN A 80 9.47 -21.07 8.15
C ASN A 80 10.40 -21.11 6.93
N ALA A 81 10.01 -21.84 5.89
CA ALA A 81 10.78 -21.94 4.66
C ALA A 81 10.88 -20.56 3.96
N ARG A 82 9.76 -19.83 3.81
CA ARG A 82 9.75 -18.51 3.19
C ARG A 82 10.49 -17.47 4.02
N ARG A 83 10.41 -17.53 5.36
CA ARG A 83 11.22 -16.65 6.23
C ARG A 83 12.71 -16.83 6.02
N ALA A 84 13.18 -18.06 5.85
CA ALA A 84 14.59 -18.33 5.58
C ALA A 84 15.04 -17.72 4.25
N VAL A 85 14.24 -17.86 3.20
CA VAL A 85 14.50 -17.26 1.88
C VAL A 85 14.46 -15.74 1.94
N LEU A 86 13.44 -15.16 2.60
CA LEU A 86 13.34 -13.72 2.83
C LEU A 86 14.59 -13.17 3.56
N TRP A 87 15.08 -13.88 4.58
CA TRP A 87 16.26 -13.46 5.31
C TRP A 87 17.53 -13.48 4.47
N GLN A 88 17.65 -14.45 3.56
CA GLN A 88 18.74 -14.49 2.59
C GLN A 88 18.66 -13.32 1.60
N ASP A 89 17.46 -12.99 1.13
CA ASP A 89 17.23 -11.87 0.22
C ASP A 89 17.52 -10.52 0.90
N ILE A 90 17.10 -10.32 2.14
CA ILE A 90 17.48 -9.15 2.95
C ILE A 90 19.00 -8.98 3.02
N LYS A 91 19.74 -10.05 3.33
CA LYS A 91 21.21 -9.99 3.35
C LYS A 91 21.81 -9.66 1.98
N ARG A 92 21.22 -10.18 0.90
CA ARG A 92 21.60 -9.89 -0.48
C ARG A 92 21.45 -8.40 -0.78
N TYR A 93 20.30 -7.80 -0.44
CA TYR A 93 20.04 -6.37 -0.63
C TYR A 93 20.95 -5.49 0.25
N LEU A 94 21.18 -5.84 1.50
CA LEU A 94 22.11 -5.10 2.37
C LEU A 94 23.54 -5.08 1.79
N ARG A 95 24.03 -6.23 1.31
CA ARG A 95 25.34 -6.28 0.62
C ARG A 95 25.35 -5.45 -0.66
N ALA A 96 24.26 -5.50 -1.42
CA ALA A 96 24.11 -4.77 -2.68
C ALA A 96 24.16 -3.25 -2.45
N ILE A 97 23.51 -2.74 -1.40
CA ILE A 97 23.58 -1.33 -1.00
C ILE A 97 25.02 -0.93 -0.67
N LEU A 98 25.73 -1.75 0.12
CA LEU A 98 27.13 -1.51 0.50
C LEU A 98 28.08 -1.52 -0.71
N THR A 99 27.76 -2.27 -1.75
CA THR A 99 28.59 -2.40 -2.97
C THR A 99 28.09 -1.57 -4.15
N ILE A 100 26.99 -0.80 -3.98
CA ILE A 100 26.33 -0.01 -5.02
C ILE A 100 25.98 -0.88 -6.27
N ARG A 101 25.58 -2.13 -6.05
CA ARG A 101 25.19 -3.08 -7.08
C ARG A 101 23.86 -3.71 -6.72
N LEU A 102 22.76 -3.14 -7.22
CA LEU A 102 21.42 -3.70 -6.97
C LEU A 102 21.23 -5.05 -7.63
N PRO A 103 20.56 -6.01 -6.95
CA PRO A 103 20.18 -7.27 -7.55
C PRO A 103 19.28 -7.07 -8.78
N PRO A 104 19.34 -7.94 -9.79
CA PRO A 104 18.43 -7.88 -10.94
C PRO A 104 16.95 -7.91 -10.48
N ALA A 105 16.10 -7.14 -11.15
CA ALA A 105 14.68 -7.04 -10.84
C ALA A 105 13.79 -7.95 -11.70
N ASP A 106 14.37 -8.75 -12.56
CA ASP A 106 13.75 -9.74 -13.44
C ASP A 106 13.39 -11.05 -12.71
N GLU A 107 13.93 -11.26 -11.51
CA GLU A 107 13.58 -12.39 -10.63
C GLU A 107 12.60 -11.94 -9.53
N PRO A 108 11.60 -12.79 -9.17
CA PRO A 108 10.74 -12.51 -8.03
C PRO A 108 11.56 -12.39 -6.76
N SER A 109 11.52 -11.23 -6.10
CA SER A 109 12.21 -11.00 -4.83
C SER A 109 11.25 -11.23 -3.66
N PRO A 110 11.57 -12.16 -2.73
CA PRO A 110 10.81 -12.36 -1.51
C PRO A 110 10.70 -11.09 -0.66
N LEU A 111 11.74 -10.25 -0.67
CA LEU A 111 11.74 -8.96 0.01
C LEU A 111 10.74 -7.99 -0.63
N ALA A 112 10.70 -7.91 -1.96
CA ALA A 112 9.72 -7.07 -2.66
C ALA A 112 8.29 -7.53 -2.37
N GLY A 113 8.02 -8.84 -2.36
CA GLY A 113 6.73 -9.41 -1.98
C GLY A 113 6.35 -9.04 -0.54
N ALA A 114 7.26 -9.21 0.41
CA ALA A 114 7.04 -8.85 1.82
C ALA A 114 6.74 -7.35 2.00
N ILE A 115 7.46 -6.46 1.31
CA ILE A 115 7.22 -5.02 1.34
C ILE A 115 5.82 -4.71 0.76
N GLN A 116 5.43 -5.32 -0.35
CA GLN A 116 4.09 -5.15 -0.91
C GLN A 116 2.99 -5.62 0.07
N GLY A 117 3.18 -6.77 0.70
CA GLY A 117 2.28 -7.30 1.72
C GLY A 117 2.17 -6.38 2.94
N LEU A 118 3.29 -5.80 3.40
CA LEU A 118 3.29 -4.83 4.50
C LEU A 118 2.48 -3.57 4.13
N GLY A 119 2.69 -3.02 2.94
CA GLY A 119 1.91 -1.89 2.45
C GLY A 119 0.41 -2.18 2.40
N LEU A 120 0.04 -3.38 1.94
CA LEU A 120 -1.35 -3.81 1.90
C LEU A 120 -1.96 -3.91 3.30
N LEU A 121 -1.20 -4.38 4.32
CA LEU A 121 -1.66 -4.44 5.71
C LEU A 121 -1.86 -3.05 6.32
N VAL A 122 -0.91 -2.13 6.14
CA VAL A 122 -1.02 -0.75 6.66
C VAL A 122 -2.21 -0.05 6.01
N ALA A 123 -2.38 -0.20 4.70
CA ALA A 123 -3.53 0.34 3.98
C ALA A 123 -4.86 -0.27 4.46
N THR A 124 -4.88 -1.58 4.76
CA THR A 124 -6.06 -2.24 5.32
C THR A 124 -6.41 -1.67 6.69
N GLY A 125 -5.39 -1.45 7.53
CA GLY A 125 -5.57 -0.81 8.83
C GLY A 125 -6.16 0.60 8.70
N LEU A 126 -5.61 1.44 7.81
CA LEU A 126 -6.13 2.79 7.53
C LEU A 126 -7.57 2.75 7.02
N ALA A 127 -7.85 1.92 6.03
CA ALA A 127 -9.19 1.83 5.45
C ALA A 127 -10.23 1.30 6.46
N ALA A 128 -9.88 0.28 7.24
CA ALA A 128 -10.76 -0.29 8.27
C ALA A 128 -11.04 0.71 9.38
N THR A 129 -10.01 1.34 9.93
CA THR A 129 -10.16 2.34 11.02
C THR A 129 -10.90 3.57 10.53
N GLY A 130 -10.59 4.11 9.35
CA GLY A 130 -11.30 5.24 8.76
C GLY A 130 -12.78 4.93 8.50
N THR A 131 -13.09 3.74 8.01
CA THR A 131 -14.47 3.28 7.80
C THR A 131 -15.22 3.13 9.13
N LEU A 132 -14.58 2.60 10.17
CA LEU A 132 -15.18 2.52 11.51
C LEU A 132 -15.48 3.91 12.07
N ILE A 133 -14.59 4.87 11.90
CA ILE A 133 -14.81 6.26 12.32
C ILE A 133 -16.00 6.83 11.56
N PHE A 134 -15.99 6.73 10.23
CA PHE A 134 -17.03 7.28 9.36
C PHE A 134 -18.46 6.84 9.74
N PHE A 135 -18.64 5.54 10.05
CA PHE A 135 -19.97 5.00 10.36
C PHE A 135 -20.38 5.10 11.84
N ASN A 136 -19.46 5.42 12.74
CA ASN A 136 -19.74 5.40 14.19
C ASN A 136 -19.56 6.76 14.89
N VAL A 137 -19.01 7.76 14.20
CA VAL A 137 -18.96 9.11 14.73
C VAL A 137 -20.37 9.70 14.72
N GLY A 138 -20.85 10.17 15.87
CA GLY A 138 -22.17 10.80 16.00
C GLY A 138 -22.22 12.21 15.39
N GLU A 139 -23.42 12.74 15.21
CA GLU A 139 -23.66 14.09 14.64
C GLU A 139 -22.91 15.21 15.35
N ASN A 140 -22.65 15.04 16.65
CA ASN A 140 -21.94 16.01 17.48
C ASN A 140 -20.43 15.76 17.57
N TRP A 141 -19.86 14.88 16.71
CA TRP A 141 -18.43 14.54 16.71
C TRP A 141 -17.90 14.05 18.06
N GLN A 142 -18.77 13.41 18.84
CA GLN A 142 -18.41 12.81 20.11
C GLN A 142 -17.91 11.38 19.90
N PHE A 143 -16.71 11.12 20.39
CA PHE A 143 -16.08 9.82 20.30
C PHE A 143 -16.31 9.05 21.61
N SER A 144 -16.86 7.85 21.52
CA SER A 144 -16.81 6.88 22.61
C SER A 144 -15.38 6.42 22.87
N SER A 145 -15.09 5.85 24.05
CA SER A 145 -13.71 5.44 24.41
C SER A 145 -13.08 4.49 23.40
N TRP A 146 -13.85 3.52 22.86
CA TRP A 146 -13.33 2.59 21.85
C TRP A 146 -13.07 3.29 20.50
N LEU A 147 -13.92 4.25 20.13
CA LEU A 147 -13.76 5.00 18.89
C LEU A 147 -12.57 5.96 18.95
N HIS A 148 -12.26 6.49 20.14
CA HIS A 148 -11.00 7.21 20.38
C HIS A 148 -9.78 6.34 20.09
N LEU A 149 -9.76 5.10 20.57
CA LEU A 149 -8.67 4.16 20.28
C LEU A 149 -8.55 3.89 18.77
N VAL A 150 -9.68 3.69 18.09
CA VAL A 150 -9.69 3.49 16.62
C VAL A 150 -9.11 4.71 15.90
N LYS A 151 -9.45 5.92 16.34
CA LYS A 151 -8.92 7.18 15.82
C LYS A 151 -7.40 7.28 16.03
N GLU A 152 -6.92 7.00 17.23
CA GLU A 152 -5.48 7.00 17.53
C GLU A 152 -4.70 6.00 16.65
N VAL A 153 -5.25 4.81 16.44
CA VAL A 153 -4.67 3.82 15.53
C VAL A 153 -4.65 4.34 14.09
N HIS A 154 -5.74 4.97 13.63
CA HIS A 154 -5.79 5.57 12.29
C HIS A 154 -4.70 6.66 12.12
N GLU A 155 -4.60 7.55 13.09
CA GLU A 155 -3.60 8.63 13.10
C GLU A 155 -2.16 8.11 13.18
N LEU A 156 -1.92 7.01 13.88
CA LEU A 156 -0.60 6.36 13.93
C LEU A 156 -0.23 5.69 12.58
N LEU A 157 -1.21 5.12 11.90
CA LEU A 157 -0.98 4.45 10.61
C LEU A 157 -0.68 5.44 9.47
N GLY A 158 -1.08 6.72 9.59
CA GLY A 158 -0.76 7.76 8.61
C GLY A 158 0.74 7.94 8.39
N PRO A 159 1.53 8.28 9.42
CA PRO A 159 3.00 8.35 9.33
C PRO A 159 3.66 7.02 8.91
N ALA A 160 3.10 5.88 9.33
CA ALA A 160 3.58 4.57 8.87
C ALA A 160 3.40 4.40 7.36
N MET A 161 2.26 4.85 6.80
CA MET A 161 2.01 4.82 5.36
C MET A 161 2.92 5.81 4.61
N TRP A 162 3.17 7.01 5.13
CA TRP A 162 4.15 7.94 4.57
C TRP A 162 5.55 7.33 4.50
N THR A 163 6.01 6.72 5.60
CA THR A 163 7.31 6.02 5.65
C THR A 163 7.36 4.90 4.62
N TYR A 164 6.33 4.08 4.56
CA TYR A 164 6.21 3.02 3.56
C TYR A 164 6.29 3.57 2.13
N LEU A 165 5.54 4.62 1.82
CA LEU A 165 5.48 5.23 0.49
C LEU A 165 6.85 5.75 0.06
N VAL A 166 7.56 6.46 0.94
CA VAL A 166 8.91 7.00 0.65
C VAL A 166 9.89 5.86 0.38
N VAL A 167 9.89 4.81 1.19
CA VAL A 167 10.78 3.66 1.00
C VAL A 167 10.42 2.89 -0.27
N HIS A 168 9.14 2.64 -0.52
CA HIS A 168 8.65 1.88 -1.67
C HIS A 168 8.95 2.61 -3.01
N VAL A 169 8.61 3.90 -3.07
CA VAL A 169 8.86 4.72 -4.27
C VAL A 169 10.37 4.93 -4.44
N GLY A 170 11.09 5.23 -3.36
CA GLY A 170 12.54 5.40 -3.40
C GLY A 170 13.27 4.17 -3.93
N ALA A 171 12.91 2.98 -3.45
CA ALA A 171 13.45 1.71 -3.95
C ALA A 171 13.11 1.51 -5.44
N SER A 172 11.88 1.82 -5.86
CA SER A 172 11.44 1.69 -7.25
C SER A 172 12.22 2.64 -8.17
N VAL A 173 12.44 3.88 -7.75
CA VAL A 173 13.25 4.88 -8.48
C VAL A 173 14.71 4.44 -8.58
N LEU A 174 15.28 3.94 -7.49
CA LEU A 174 16.66 3.41 -7.52
C LEU A 174 16.79 2.26 -8.53
N HIS A 175 15.89 1.31 -8.53
CA HIS A 175 15.88 0.23 -9.51
C HIS A 175 15.74 0.75 -10.96
N GLU A 176 14.91 1.78 -11.20
CA GLU A 176 14.76 2.39 -12.53
C GLU A 176 16.06 3.05 -12.99
N ILE A 177 16.76 3.80 -12.10
CA ILE A 177 18.06 4.43 -12.37
C ILE A 177 19.13 3.37 -12.73
N PHE A 178 19.10 2.21 -12.08
CA PHE A 178 20.00 1.10 -12.39
C PHE A 178 19.55 0.26 -13.61
N GLY A 179 18.54 0.72 -14.36
CA GLY A 179 18.13 0.12 -15.65
C GLY A 179 17.13 -1.04 -15.52
N HIS A 180 16.58 -1.32 -14.35
CA HIS A 180 15.69 -2.45 -14.10
C HIS A 180 14.23 -2.23 -14.56
N ARG A 181 13.85 -1.05 -15.05
CA ARG A 181 12.56 -0.71 -15.67
C ARG A 181 11.32 -1.14 -14.87
N ILE A 182 11.38 -1.09 -13.54
CA ILE A 182 10.26 -1.51 -12.65
C ILE A 182 9.06 -0.57 -12.82
N ILE A 183 9.29 0.74 -12.74
CA ILE A 183 8.25 1.76 -12.90
C ILE A 183 7.63 1.63 -14.29
N HIS A 184 8.46 1.54 -15.33
CA HIS A 184 7.99 1.35 -16.70
C HIS A 184 7.13 0.09 -16.85
N SER A 185 7.46 -1.02 -16.20
CA SER A 185 6.70 -2.27 -16.26
C SER A 185 5.31 -2.16 -15.62
N MET A 186 5.16 -1.33 -14.58
CA MET A 186 3.88 -1.09 -13.90
C MET A 186 2.95 -0.16 -14.69
N PHE A 187 3.51 0.85 -15.37
CA PHE A 187 2.71 1.86 -16.09
C PHE A 187 2.49 1.51 -17.57
N SER A 188 3.18 0.51 -18.14
CA SER A 188 3.06 0.14 -19.54
C SER A 188 1.85 -0.77 -19.81
N PHE A 189 0.68 -0.17 -20.05
CA PHE A 189 -0.55 -0.89 -20.43
C PHE A 189 -0.57 -1.31 -21.92
N LEU A 190 0.32 -0.76 -22.75
CA LEU A 190 0.25 -0.81 -24.21
C LEU A 190 1.10 -1.95 -24.84
N LYS A 191 1.93 -2.66 -24.09
CA LYS A 191 2.66 -3.80 -24.67
C LYS A 191 1.76 -5.02 -24.74
N LYS A 192 1.33 -5.36 -25.97
CA LYS A 192 0.79 -6.67 -26.35
C LYS A 192 1.75 -7.76 -25.86
N ASN A 193 1.23 -8.81 -25.25
CA ASN A 193 2.01 -10.02 -25.01
C ASN A 193 2.60 -10.50 -26.34
N PRO A 194 3.88 -10.87 -26.40
CA PRO A 194 4.47 -11.42 -27.60
C PRO A 194 3.84 -12.76 -28.03
N ASP A 195 3.07 -13.40 -27.14
CA ASP A 195 2.52 -14.76 -27.30
C ASP A 195 0.98 -14.78 -27.47
N SER A 196 0.35 -13.70 -27.98
CA SER A 196 -1.07 -13.68 -28.33
C SER A 196 -1.29 -13.43 -29.82
#